data_a0b80f83824060e93d8ccb751bcc2eb9
#
_entry.id   a0b80f83824060e93d8ccb751bcc2eb9
#
_cell.length_a   1.000
_cell.length_b   1.000
_cell.length_c   1.000
_cell.angle_alpha   90.00
_cell.angle_beta   90.00
_cell.angle_gamma   90.00
#
_symmetry.space_group_name_H-M   'P 1'
#
loop_
_entity.id
_entity.type
_entity.pdbx_description
1 polymer ?
#
loop_
_entity_poly.entity_id
_entity_poly.type
_entity_poly.pdbx_seq_one_letter_code
_entity_poly.pdbx_strand_id
1 'polypeptide(L)'
;MNSGLDFDVVNVCTPNGLHAEQSLIALENKKHVVCEKPMALSKADCEKVIFKSLQMSRQVFCVMQNRYSPPSQWIKSIVEDGTIGEIFMVQLNCYWNRDERYYKAGSWKGTADLDGGTLFTQFSHFIDIMYWLFGDIKNIQGRFADFTHKDTTAFEDSGVVNFDFINGGMGCINYSTAVAVQNLESSITIIGSKGSVKIGGQYMNEVEVCNIEG
;
A
#
# COMPACT_ATOMS: atom_id res chain seq x y z
N MET A 1 -12.40 -24.27 -12.79
CA MET A 1 -11.03 -24.42 -13.31
C MET A 1 -10.84 -25.72 -14.10
N ASN A 2 -11.75 -26.00 -15.02
CA ASN A 2 -11.68 -27.19 -15.88
C ASN A 2 -11.23 -26.80 -17.31
N SER A 3 -10.07 -26.18 -17.44
CA SER A 3 -9.55 -25.77 -18.76
C SER A 3 -8.85 -26.89 -19.54
N GLY A 4 -8.62 -28.06 -18.92
CA GLY A 4 -7.76 -29.11 -19.47
C GLY A 4 -6.28 -28.74 -19.54
N LEU A 5 -5.91 -27.55 -19.09
CA LEU A 5 -4.53 -27.09 -19.02
C LEU A 5 -3.90 -27.51 -17.67
N ASP A 6 -2.68 -28.00 -17.71
CA ASP A 6 -1.87 -28.25 -16.53
C ASP A 6 -1.11 -26.96 -16.15
N PHE A 7 -1.31 -26.47 -14.93
CA PHE A 7 -0.64 -25.27 -14.38
C PHE A 7 -0.58 -25.36 -12.87
N ASP A 8 0.41 -24.70 -12.26
CA ASP A 8 0.64 -24.71 -10.82
C ASP A 8 0.29 -23.39 -10.13
N VAL A 9 0.24 -22.30 -10.87
CA VAL A 9 0.08 -20.95 -10.35
C VAL A 9 -1.09 -20.23 -11.04
N VAL A 10 -1.87 -19.51 -10.26
CA VAL A 10 -2.95 -18.61 -10.72
C VAL A 10 -2.57 -17.18 -10.39
N ASN A 11 -2.59 -16.30 -11.39
CA ASN A 11 -2.49 -14.86 -11.20
C ASN A 11 -3.89 -14.25 -11.01
N VAL A 12 -4.13 -13.60 -9.88
CA VAL A 12 -5.37 -12.88 -9.57
C VAL A 12 -5.12 -11.39 -9.79
N CYS A 13 -5.66 -10.86 -10.90
CA CYS A 13 -5.48 -9.47 -11.36
C CYS A 13 -6.84 -8.82 -11.66
N THR A 14 -7.87 -9.17 -10.90
CA THR A 14 -9.25 -8.71 -11.05
C THR A 14 -9.50 -7.43 -10.23
N PRO A 15 -10.73 -6.89 -10.16
CA PRO A 15 -11.07 -5.87 -9.17
C PRO A 15 -10.79 -6.33 -7.73
N ASN A 16 -10.35 -5.40 -6.88
CA ASN A 16 -9.82 -5.69 -5.55
C ASN A 16 -10.76 -6.54 -4.67
N GLY A 17 -12.07 -6.24 -4.70
CA GLY A 17 -13.06 -6.96 -3.91
C GLY A 17 -13.20 -8.45 -4.26
N LEU A 18 -12.70 -8.88 -5.43
CA LEU A 18 -12.73 -10.26 -5.87
C LEU A 18 -11.47 -11.06 -5.52
N HIS A 19 -10.41 -10.39 -5.08
CA HIS A 19 -9.10 -11.01 -4.88
C HIS A 19 -9.14 -12.16 -3.88
N ALA A 20 -9.79 -11.95 -2.73
CA ALA A 20 -9.85 -12.98 -1.67
C ALA A 20 -10.62 -14.22 -2.14
N GLU A 21 -11.82 -14.03 -2.70
CA GLU A 21 -12.65 -15.14 -3.20
C GLU A 21 -11.92 -15.96 -4.25
N GLN A 22 -11.34 -15.31 -5.25
CA GLN A 22 -10.63 -15.98 -6.34
C GLN A 22 -9.36 -16.67 -5.86
N SER A 23 -8.65 -16.08 -4.90
CA SER A 23 -7.50 -16.71 -4.25
C SER A 23 -7.91 -17.98 -3.49
N LEU A 24 -9.02 -17.94 -2.75
CA LEU A 24 -9.54 -19.10 -2.05
C LEU A 24 -9.92 -20.24 -3.02
N ILE A 25 -10.60 -19.92 -4.13
CA ILE A 25 -10.95 -20.89 -5.18
C ILE A 25 -9.69 -21.54 -5.77
N ALA A 26 -8.63 -20.75 -6.04
CA ALA A 26 -7.39 -21.28 -6.58
C ALA A 26 -6.70 -22.22 -5.59
N LEU A 27 -6.63 -21.83 -4.30
CA LEU A 27 -6.04 -22.62 -3.23
C LEU A 27 -6.79 -23.95 -3.02
N GLU A 28 -8.12 -23.95 -3.03
CA GLU A 28 -8.97 -25.15 -2.93
C GLU A 28 -8.72 -26.13 -4.09
N ASN A 29 -8.37 -25.61 -5.25
CA ASN A 29 -7.93 -26.39 -6.40
C ASN A 29 -6.43 -26.73 -6.37
N LYS A 30 -5.77 -26.60 -5.22
CA LYS A 30 -4.37 -26.95 -4.99
C LYS A 30 -3.38 -26.18 -5.88
N LYS A 31 -3.71 -24.91 -6.23
CA LYS A 31 -2.84 -24.03 -7.00
C LYS A 31 -2.17 -23.01 -6.07
N HIS A 32 -0.97 -22.58 -6.44
CA HIS A 32 -0.33 -21.41 -5.83
C HIS A 32 -1.00 -20.14 -6.38
N VAL A 33 -0.90 -19.04 -5.65
CA VAL A 33 -1.54 -17.78 -6.02
C VAL A 33 -0.52 -16.64 -6.04
N VAL A 34 -0.52 -15.88 -7.11
CA VAL A 34 0.06 -14.53 -7.16
C VAL A 34 -1.10 -13.55 -7.24
N CYS A 35 -1.30 -12.79 -6.17
CA CYS A 35 -2.42 -11.88 -6.03
C CYS A 35 -1.96 -10.43 -6.16
N GLU A 36 -2.59 -9.67 -7.04
CA GLU A 36 -2.42 -8.22 -7.07
C GLU A 36 -2.86 -7.59 -5.74
N LYS A 37 -2.29 -6.43 -5.46
CA LYS A 37 -2.64 -5.66 -4.27
C LYS A 37 -3.99 -4.91 -4.45
N PRO A 38 -4.73 -4.72 -3.36
CA PRO A 38 -4.57 -5.32 -2.04
C PRO A 38 -4.96 -6.81 -2.04
N MET A 39 -4.41 -7.60 -1.13
CA MET A 39 -4.77 -9.04 -1.03
C MET A 39 -6.27 -9.24 -0.82
N ALA A 40 -6.90 -8.37 -0.04
CA ALA A 40 -8.34 -8.31 0.21
C ALA A 40 -8.73 -6.90 0.71
N LEU A 41 -10.03 -6.64 0.82
CA LEU A 41 -10.57 -5.39 1.37
C LEU A 41 -10.87 -5.46 2.87
N SER A 42 -10.66 -6.60 3.50
CA SER A 42 -10.81 -6.77 4.95
C SER A 42 -9.70 -7.63 5.55
N LYS A 43 -9.36 -7.35 6.80
CA LYS A 43 -8.42 -8.17 7.57
C LYS A 43 -8.91 -9.62 7.66
N ALA A 44 -10.20 -9.83 7.91
CA ALA A 44 -10.80 -11.16 8.03
C ALA A 44 -10.63 -11.99 6.74
N ASP A 45 -10.73 -11.38 5.59
CA ASP A 45 -10.57 -12.07 4.32
C ASP A 45 -9.09 -12.35 4.01
N CYS A 46 -8.17 -11.44 4.39
CA CYS A 46 -6.73 -11.73 4.35
C CYS A 46 -6.40 -12.96 5.22
N GLU A 47 -6.91 -13.01 6.45
CA GLU A 47 -6.70 -14.13 7.37
C GLU A 47 -7.25 -15.45 6.81
N LYS A 48 -8.43 -15.44 6.17
CA LYS A 48 -8.99 -16.62 5.48
C LYS A 48 -8.08 -17.12 4.35
N VAL A 49 -7.55 -16.21 3.54
CA VAL A 49 -6.64 -16.56 2.44
C VAL A 49 -5.36 -17.17 2.99
N ILE A 50 -4.75 -16.56 4.02
CA ILE A 50 -3.54 -17.06 4.68
C ILE A 50 -3.80 -18.43 5.29
N PHE A 51 -4.89 -18.58 6.05
CA PHE A 51 -5.25 -19.88 6.68
C PHE A 51 -5.45 -20.97 5.63
N LYS A 52 -6.18 -20.66 4.54
CA LYS A 52 -6.40 -21.61 3.44
C LYS A 52 -5.09 -22.00 2.76
N SER A 53 -4.16 -21.08 2.56
CA SER A 53 -2.86 -21.37 1.96
C SER A 53 -2.06 -22.37 2.78
N LEU A 54 -2.05 -22.20 4.10
CA LEU A 54 -1.42 -23.14 5.04
C LEU A 54 -2.11 -24.51 5.00
N GLN A 55 -3.45 -24.53 5.08
CA GLN A 55 -4.24 -25.76 5.05
C GLN A 55 -3.99 -26.60 3.78
N MET A 56 -3.89 -25.92 2.64
CA MET A 56 -3.69 -26.58 1.34
C MET A 56 -2.21 -26.81 1.01
N SER A 57 -1.27 -26.37 1.86
CA SER A 57 0.18 -26.39 1.60
C SER A 57 0.51 -25.73 0.25
N ARG A 58 -0.05 -24.53 0.02
CA ARG A 58 0.18 -23.73 -1.16
C ARG A 58 0.63 -22.32 -0.77
N GLN A 59 1.37 -21.68 -1.66
CA GLN A 59 1.89 -20.34 -1.44
C GLN A 59 0.93 -19.29 -1.99
N VAL A 60 0.81 -18.17 -1.28
CA VAL A 60 0.17 -16.94 -1.76
C VAL A 60 1.20 -15.81 -1.71
N PHE A 61 1.38 -15.14 -2.83
CA PHE A 61 2.26 -13.98 -2.97
C PHE A 61 1.39 -12.76 -3.26
N CYS A 62 1.33 -11.79 -2.35
CA CYS A 62 0.74 -10.50 -2.62
C CYS A 62 1.77 -9.58 -3.28
N VAL A 63 1.40 -8.92 -4.38
CA VAL A 63 2.32 -8.12 -5.19
C VAL A 63 2.54 -6.76 -4.54
N MET A 64 3.61 -6.63 -3.74
CA MET A 64 4.07 -5.38 -3.12
C MET A 64 5.40 -4.93 -3.74
N GLN A 65 5.35 -4.62 -5.04
CA GLN A 65 6.55 -4.38 -5.86
C GLN A 65 7.40 -3.20 -5.39
N ASN A 66 6.82 -2.21 -4.72
CA ASN A 66 7.59 -1.05 -4.24
C ASN A 66 8.67 -1.42 -3.23
N ARG A 67 8.53 -2.54 -2.51
CA ARG A 67 9.59 -3.08 -1.63
C ARG A 67 10.88 -3.42 -2.38
N TYR A 68 10.80 -3.70 -3.67
CA TYR A 68 11.92 -4.14 -4.51
C TYR A 68 12.57 -3.00 -5.30
N SER A 69 12.10 -1.77 -5.16
CA SER A 69 12.77 -0.62 -5.77
C SER A 69 14.12 -0.36 -5.07
N PRO A 70 15.17 0.05 -5.80
CA PRO A 70 16.48 0.31 -5.20
C PRO A 70 16.44 1.30 -4.02
N PRO A 71 15.72 2.44 -4.08
CA PRO A 71 15.62 3.34 -2.93
C PRO A 71 14.92 2.70 -1.72
N SER A 72 13.87 1.88 -1.93
CA SER A 72 13.19 1.20 -0.82
C SER A 72 14.10 0.17 -0.13
N GLN A 73 14.87 -0.61 -0.91
CA GLN A 73 15.84 -1.55 -0.38
C GLN A 73 16.96 -0.83 0.38
N TRP A 74 17.43 0.29 -0.15
CA TRP A 74 18.45 1.11 0.51
C TRP A 74 17.94 1.69 1.84
N ILE A 75 16.73 2.29 1.87
CA ILE A 75 16.16 2.76 3.15
C ILE A 75 16.06 1.60 4.15
N LYS A 76 15.60 0.44 3.68
CA LYS A 76 15.47 -0.74 4.55
C LYS A 76 16.80 -1.09 5.19
N SER A 77 17.90 -1.07 4.43
CA SER A 77 19.23 -1.37 4.98
C SER A 77 19.65 -0.37 6.04
N ILE A 78 19.53 0.95 5.79
CA ILE A 78 19.95 1.98 6.75
C ILE A 78 19.09 2.08 8.00
N VAL A 79 17.83 1.60 7.94
CA VAL A 79 16.98 1.47 9.11
C VAL A 79 17.36 0.22 9.92
N GLU A 80 17.56 -0.93 9.25
CA GLU A 80 17.89 -2.20 9.92
C GLU A 80 19.28 -2.23 10.55
N ASP A 81 20.28 -1.64 9.90
CA ASP A 81 21.64 -1.58 10.43
C ASP A 81 21.88 -0.43 11.42
N GLY A 82 20.85 0.41 11.64
CA GLY A 82 20.90 1.53 12.58
C GLY A 82 21.74 2.72 12.11
N THR A 83 22.07 2.78 10.83
CA THR A 83 22.82 3.91 10.24
C THR A 83 22.09 5.24 10.43
N ILE A 84 20.76 5.27 10.29
CA ILE A 84 19.94 6.47 10.51
C ILE A 84 19.68 6.78 12.01
N GLY A 85 20.01 5.82 12.89
CA GLY A 85 19.80 5.93 14.32
C GLY A 85 18.36 5.66 14.76
N GLU A 86 17.99 6.16 15.97
CA GLU A 86 16.64 6.08 16.49
C GLU A 86 15.70 6.93 15.65
N ILE A 87 14.57 6.38 15.24
CA ILE A 87 13.58 7.09 14.41
C ILE A 87 12.76 8.04 15.27
N PHE A 88 12.77 9.31 14.92
CA PHE A 88 12.00 10.34 15.60
C PHE A 88 10.69 10.64 14.88
N MET A 89 10.77 10.82 13.56
CA MET A 89 9.60 11.21 12.77
C MET A 89 9.64 10.61 11.35
N VAL A 90 8.47 10.15 10.88
CA VAL A 90 8.27 9.73 9.49
C VAL A 90 7.08 10.47 8.91
N GLN A 91 7.26 11.08 7.76
CA GLN A 91 6.19 11.72 7.00
C GLN A 91 6.05 11.06 5.62
N LEU A 92 4.84 10.63 5.31
CA LEU A 92 4.46 10.07 4.02
C LEU A 92 3.51 11.03 3.31
N ASN A 93 3.83 11.45 2.09
CA ASN A 93 2.98 12.29 1.27
C ASN A 93 2.66 11.61 -0.05
N CYS A 94 1.38 11.55 -0.40
CA CYS A 94 0.87 10.90 -1.61
C CYS A 94 -0.20 11.78 -2.25
N TYR A 95 0.16 12.56 -3.27
CA TYR A 95 -0.71 13.52 -3.91
C TYR A 95 -0.82 13.23 -5.40
N TRP A 96 -1.93 12.58 -5.79
CA TRP A 96 -2.14 12.09 -7.15
C TRP A 96 -3.37 12.70 -7.80
N ASN A 97 -3.32 12.86 -9.10
CA ASN A 97 -4.48 13.18 -9.91
C ASN A 97 -5.26 11.90 -10.23
N ARG A 98 -6.52 11.85 -9.79
CA ARG A 98 -7.49 10.87 -10.21
C ARG A 98 -8.79 11.59 -10.52
N ASP A 99 -9.06 11.80 -11.77
CA ASP A 99 -10.24 12.53 -12.24
C ASP A 99 -11.28 11.56 -12.85
N GLU A 100 -12.25 12.12 -13.55
CA GLU A 100 -13.32 11.39 -14.25
C GLU A 100 -12.80 10.37 -15.29
N ARG A 101 -11.58 10.53 -15.79
CA ARG A 101 -10.94 9.54 -16.68
C ARG A 101 -10.57 8.28 -15.94
N TYR A 102 -10.30 8.39 -14.64
CA TYR A 102 -9.99 7.27 -13.77
C TYR A 102 -11.26 6.66 -13.16
N TYR A 103 -12.16 7.48 -12.60
CA TYR A 103 -13.40 7.05 -11.97
C TYR A 103 -14.58 7.16 -12.95
N LYS A 104 -14.55 6.35 -14.01
CA LYS A 104 -15.60 6.35 -15.03
C LYS A 104 -16.89 5.72 -14.50
N ALA A 105 -18.02 6.29 -14.87
CA ALA A 105 -19.33 5.71 -14.58
C ALA A 105 -19.43 4.25 -15.08
N GLY A 106 -19.94 3.36 -14.24
CA GLY A 106 -20.05 1.92 -14.53
C GLY A 106 -18.74 1.12 -14.39
N SER A 107 -17.63 1.77 -14.01
CA SER A 107 -16.39 1.09 -13.63
C SER A 107 -16.52 0.51 -12.22
N TRP A 108 -15.71 -0.51 -11.91
CA TRP A 108 -15.55 -1.00 -10.54
C TRP A 108 -14.78 0.00 -9.65
N LYS A 109 -13.97 0.86 -10.27
CA LYS A 109 -13.21 1.90 -9.56
C LYS A 109 -14.18 2.93 -8.98
N GLY A 110 -13.93 3.31 -7.74
CA GLY A 110 -14.78 4.23 -7.00
C GLY A 110 -15.88 3.53 -6.19
N THR A 111 -16.12 2.22 -6.36
CA THR A 111 -17.13 1.48 -5.57
C THR A 111 -16.55 0.97 -4.25
N ALA A 112 -17.36 0.92 -3.20
CA ALA A 112 -16.92 0.47 -1.89
C ALA A 112 -16.57 -1.04 -1.87
N ASP A 113 -17.32 -1.84 -2.62
CA ASP A 113 -17.25 -3.30 -2.63
C ASP A 113 -16.14 -3.87 -3.53
N LEU A 114 -15.81 -3.19 -4.63
CA LEU A 114 -14.80 -3.68 -5.57
C LEU A 114 -13.49 -2.90 -5.53
N ASP A 115 -13.52 -1.59 -5.26
CA ASP A 115 -12.32 -0.74 -5.11
C ASP A 115 -11.81 -0.74 -3.67
N GLY A 116 -12.70 -0.50 -2.71
CA GLY A 116 -12.41 -0.51 -1.28
C GLY A 116 -11.98 0.80 -0.68
N GLY A 117 -11.48 1.74 -1.49
CA GLY A 117 -11.10 3.08 -1.03
C GLY A 117 -9.70 3.53 -1.46
N THR A 118 -9.45 4.82 -1.25
CA THR A 118 -8.23 5.49 -1.70
C THR A 118 -6.97 4.84 -1.12
N LEU A 119 -6.96 4.50 0.15
CA LEU A 119 -5.80 3.86 0.80
C LEU A 119 -5.59 2.41 0.34
N PHE A 120 -6.64 1.68 -0.05
CA PHE A 120 -6.52 0.32 -0.59
C PHE A 120 -5.98 0.28 -2.01
N THR A 121 -6.51 1.12 -2.88
CA THR A 121 -6.20 1.04 -4.31
C THR A 121 -5.01 1.90 -4.71
N GLN A 122 -4.99 3.19 -4.27
CA GLN A 122 -3.98 4.12 -4.72
C GLN A 122 -2.71 4.05 -3.85
N PHE A 123 -2.86 4.01 -2.53
CA PHE A 123 -1.76 4.28 -1.61
C PHE A 123 -1.35 3.09 -0.74
N SER A 124 -1.88 1.89 -0.99
CA SER A 124 -1.52 0.68 -0.24
C SER A 124 -0.01 0.36 -0.28
N HIS A 125 0.66 0.63 -1.40
CA HIS A 125 2.10 0.44 -1.49
C HIS A 125 2.90 1.31 -0.51
N PHE A 126 2.45 2.53 -0.26
CA PHE A 126 3.13 3.46 0.64
C PHE A 126 2.89 3.08 2.10
N ILE A 127 1.67 2.64 2.42
CA ILE A 127 1.34 2.08 3.73
C ILE A 127 2.16 0.81 3.98
N ASP A 128 2.28 -0.04 2.98
CA ASP A 128 3.07 -1.26 3.04
C ASP A 128 4.57 -0.97 3.28
N ILE A 129 5.16 -0.01 2.56
CA ILE A 129 6.54 0.43 2.79
C ILE A 129 6.72 0.95 4.21
N MET A 130 5.82 1.79 4.70
CA MET A 130 5.88 2.32 6.06
C MET A 130 5.85 1.19 7.10
N TYR A 131 4.92 0.24 6.96
CA TYR A 131 4.83 -0.92 7.84
C TYR A 131 6.08 -1.81 7.76
N TRP A 132 6.57 -2.07 6.55
CA TRP A 132 7.76 -2.87 6.31
C TRP A 132 9.03 -2.29 6.89
N LEU A 133 9.15 -0.95 6.91
CA LEU A 133 10.30 -0.24 7.46
C LEU A 133 10.25 -0.11 8.99
N PHE A 134 9.09 0.23 9.56
CA PHE A 134 8.97 0.71 10.94
C PHE A 134 8.05 -0.16 11.82
N GLY A 135 7.30 -1.10 11.23
CA GLY A 135 6.38 -1.98 11.95
C GLY A 135 5.05 -1.33 12.29
N ASP A 136 4.44 -1.83 13.37
CA ASP A 136 3.09 -1.49 13.79
C ASP A 136 2.97 -0.07 14.37
N ILE A 137 1.75 0.48 14.26
CA ILE A 137 1.39 1.81 14.71
C ILE A 137 0.29 1.76 15.79
N LYS A 138 0.19 2.84 16.58
CA LYS A 138 -0.82 3.04 17.63
C LYS A 138 -1.25 4.51 17.67
N ASN A 139 -2.24 4.84 18.50
CA ASN A 139 -2.73 6.22 18.71
C ASN A 139 -3.12 6.94 17.43
N ILE A 140 -3.78 6.20 16.52
CA ILE A 140 -4.13 6.70 15.20
C ILE A 140 -5.23 7.75 15.30
N GLN A 141 -5.00 8.92 14.69
CA GLN A 141 -5.98 10.00 14.57
C GLN A 141 -5.99 10.49 13.12
N GLY A 142 -7.17 10.63 12.53
CA GLY A 142 -7.30 11.04 11.15
C GLY A 142 -8.46 11.98 10.88
N ARG A 143 -8.30 12.80 9.85
CA ARG A 143 -9.37 13.60 9.23
C ARG A 143 -9.43 13.26 7.76
N PHE A 144 -10.64 13.03 7.28
CA PHE A 144 -10.91 12.61 5.90
C PHE A 144 -11.94 13.56 5.29
N ALA A 145 -11.82 13.76 3.98
CA ALA A 145 -12.75 14.58 3.22
C ALA A 145 -12.87 14.06 1.79
N ASP A 146 -14.01 14.33 1.19
CA ASP A 146 -14.22 14.19 -0.24
C ASP A 146 -14.51 15.59 -0.82
N PHE A 147 -13.55 16.10 -1.58
CA PHE A 147 -13.62 17.44 -2.17
C PHE A 147 -14.13 17.42 -3.61
N THR A 148 -13.74 16.44 -4.40
CA THR A 148 -13.94 16.44 -5.85
C THR A 148 -14.61 15.18 -6.42
N HIS A 149 -14.81 14.14 -5.60
CA HIS A 149 -15.26 12.83 -6.08
C HIS A 149 -16.64 12.39 -5.56
N LYS A 150 -17.41 13.29 -4.93
CA LYS A 150 -18.71 13.00 -4.28
C LYS A 150 -19.71 12.23 -5.15
N ASP A 151 -19.67 12.46 -6.45
CA ASP A 151 -20.57 11.84 -7.40
C ASP A 151 -19.95 10.62 -8.11
N THR A 152 -18.68 10.29 -7.84
CA THR A 152 -17.92 9.28 -8.58
C THR A 152 -17.33 8.19 -7.71
N THR A 153 -17.15 8.45 -6.41
CA THR A 153 -16.60 7.47 -5.46
C THR A 153 -17.48 7.32 -4.22
N ALA A 154 -17.42 6.15 -3.59
CA ALA A 154 -18.12 5.85 -2.34
C ALA A 154 -17.25 6.09 -1.09
N PHE A 155 -16.14 6.79 -1.23
CA PHE A 155 -15.14 7.00 -0.18
C PHE A 155 -14.41 8.34 -0.35
N GLU A 156 -13.63 8.71 0.66
CA GLU A 156 -12.86 9.94 0.70
C GLU A 156 -11.81 10.02 -0.42
N ASP A 157 -11.51 11.23 -0.87
CA ASP A 157 -10.42 11.51 -1.80
C ASP A 157 -9.16 12.08 -1.12
N SER A 158 -9.29 12.54 0.11
CA SER A 158 -8.20 13.20 0.84
C SER A 158 -8.21 12.85 2.32
N GLY A 159 -7.03 12.74 2.91
CA GLY A 159 -6.88 12.48 4.33
C GLY A 159 -5.55 12.93 4.90
N VAL A 160 -5.59 13.26 6.20
CA VAL A 160 -4.42 13.52 7.04
C VAL A 160 -4.54 12.62 8.26
N VAL A 161 -3.54 11.77 8.48
CA VAL A 161 -3.53 10.77 9.55
C VAL A 161 -2.24 10.89 10.32
N ASN A 162 -2.32 11.00 11.64
CA ASN A 162 -1.19 11.00 12.56
C ASN A 162 -1.23 9.72 13.40
N PHE A 163 -0.06 9.23 13.82
CA PHE A 163 0.08 8.03 14.63
C PHE A 163 1.45 7.99 15.32
N ASP A 164 1.58 7.11 16.31
CA ASP A 164 2.86 6.74 16.90
C ASP A 164 3.29 5.36 16.40
N PHE A 165 4.58 5.12 16.22
CA PHE A 165 5.11 3.78 16.04
C PHE A 165 5.19 3.03 17.38
N ILE A 166 4.94 1.73 17.39
CA ILE A 166 5.05 0.92 18.62
C ILE A 166 6.50 0.92 19.13
N ASN A 167 7.46 0.90 18.21
CA ASN A 167 8.89 0.88 18.51
C ASN A 167 9.50 2.27 18.82
N GLY A 168 8.68 3.31 18.91
CA GLY A 168 9.11 4.70 19.18
C GLY A 168 9.08 5.58 17.94
N GLY A 169 9.00 6.90 18.18
CA GLY A 169 8.81 7.89 17.14
C GLY A 169 7.36 8.08 16.73
N MET A 170 7.11 9.11 15.92
CA MET A 170 5.78 9.48 15.43
C MET A 170 5.75 9.52 13.91
N GLY A 171 4.57 9.43 13.33
CA GLY A 171 4.41 9.52 11.89
C GLY A 171 3.12 10.20 11.44
N CYS A 172 3.10 10.58 10.17
CA CYS A 172 1.89 11.02 9.52
C CYS A 172 1.83 10.55 8.07
N ILE A 173 0.60 10.36 7.60
CA ILE A 173 0.28 10.13 6.19
C ILE A 173 -0.63 11.26 5.73
N ASN A 174 -0.22 11.97 4.70
CA ASN A 174 -1.02 12.97 4.02
C ASN A 174 -1.27 12.48 2.60
N TYR A 175 -2.53 12.40 2.21
CA TYR A 175 -2.84 11.91 0.88
C TYR A 175 -4.02 12.65 0.25
N SER A 176 -4.00 12.72 -1.05
CA SER A 176 -5.12 13.22 -1.85
C SER A 176 -5.07 12.64 -3.25
N THR A 177 -6.24 12.26 -3.77
CA THR A 177 -6.44 11.98 -5.19
C THR A 177 -7.10 13.14 -5.94
N ALA A 178 -7.41 14.24 -5.24
CA ALA A 178 -8.04 15.45 -5.78
C ALA A 178 -7.04 16.45 -6.40
N VAL A 179 -5.82 16.04 -6.68
CA VAL A 179 -4.81 16.90 -7.29
C VAL A 179 -5.19 17.22 -8.73
N ALA A 180 -5.17 18.49 -9.09
CA ALA A 180 -5.51 18.92 -10.44
C ALA A 180 -4.39 18.61 -11.45
N VAL A 181 -4.77 18.33 -12.69
CA VAL A 181 -3.90 18.19 -13.87
C VAL A 181 -3.05 16.91 -13.88
N GLN A 182 -2.14 16.73 -12.92
CA GLN A 182 -1.18 15.59 -12.88
C GLN A 182 -0.78 15.26 -11.45
N ASN A 183 -0.18 14.08 -11.25
CA ASN A 183 0.38 13.71 -9.94
C ASN A 183 1.41 14.75 -9.49
N LEU A 184 1.38 15.09 -8.20
CA LEU A 184 2.25 16.11 -7.62
C LEU A 184 3.45 15.47 -6.90
N GLU A 185 3.19 14.53 -5.98
CA GLU A 185 4.22 14.00 -5.09
C GLU A 185 3.88 12.58 -4.63
N SER A 186 4.92 11.78 -4.48
CA SER A 186 4.94 10.56 -3.67
C SER A 186 6.27 10.54 -2.93
N SER A 187 6.25 10.78 -1.63
CA SER A 187 7.49 10.87 -0.86
C SER A 187 7.40 10.28 0.52
N ILE A 188 8.54 9.85 1.03
CA ILE A 188 8.75 9.53 2.44
C ILE A 188 9.93 10.34 2.96
N THR A 189 9.72 11.06 4.06
CA THR A 189 10.76 11.76 4.82
C THR A 189 10.96 11.05 6.13
N ILE A 190 12.19 10.73 6.48
CA ILE A 190 12.58 10.04 7.69
C ILE A 190 13.57 10.93 8.45
N ILE A 191 13.30 11.19 9.72
CA ILE A 191 14.17 11.92 10.62
C ILE A 191 14.58 10.96 11.73
N GLY A 192 15.86 10.69 11.83
CA GLY A 192 16.45 9.87 12.87
C GLY A 192 17.51 10.62 13.68
N SER A 193 18.00 9.99 14.73
CA SER A 193 18.98 10.60 15.65
C SER A 193 20.36 10.81 15.02
N LYS A 194 20.68 10.12 13.91
CA LYS A 194 21.95 10.20 13.20
C LYS A 194 21.82 10.71 11.77
N GLY A 195 20.61 11.04 11.33
CA GLY A 195 20.44 11.55 9.98
C GLY A 195 19.00 11.76 9.55
N SER A 196 18.88 12.33 8.37
CA SER A 196 17.59 12.57 7.72
C SER A 196 17.67 12.20 6.25
N VAL A 197 16.60 11.54 5.77
CA VAL A 197 16.50 11.06 4.40
C VAL A 197 15.15 11.45 3.83
N LYS A 198 15.12 11.87 2.57
CA LYS A 198 13.89 12.01 1.80
C LYS A 198 14.00 11.23 0.50
N ILE A 199 13.04 10.34 0.29
CA ILE A 199 12.81 9.65 -0.98
C ILE A 199 11.59 10.26 -1.62
N GLY A 200 11.66 10.59 -2.89
CA GLY A 200 10.60 11.18 -3.68
C GLY A 200 10.49 10.55 -5.07
N GLY A 201 10.06 11.37 -6.02
CA GLY A 201 9.70 10.92 -7.35
C GLY A 201 8.27 10.40 -7.42
N GLN A 202 7.80 10.05 -8.62
CA GLN A 202 6.41 9.65 -8.82
C GLN A 202 6.04 8.37 -8.05
N TYR A 203 7.00 7.47 -7.82
CA TYR A 203 6.79 6.17 -7.20
C TYR A 203 7.81 5.88 -6.08
N MET A 204 8.33 6.92 -5.41
CA MET A 204 9.40 6.80 -4.42
C MET A 204 10.64 6.12 -5.02
N ASN A 205 11.06 6.58 -6.18
CA ASN A 205 12.15 5.99 -6.95
C ASN A 205 13.41 6.87 -7.00
N GLU A 206 13.43 7.98 -6.27
CA GLU A 206 14.51 8.96 -6.25
C GLU A 206 14.92 9.31 -4.81
N VAL A 207 16.22 9.33 -4.53
CA VAL A 207 16.76 9.85 -3.27
C VAL A 207 16.94 11.36 -3.42
N GLU A 208 16.05 12.16 -2.83
CA GLU A 208 16.10 13.63 -2.92
C GLU A 208 17.05 14.23 -1.89
N VAL A 209 17.08 13.67 -0.68
CA VAL A 209 17.93 14.12 0.42
C VAL A 209 18.54 12.93 1.14
N CYS A 210 19.82 13.00 1.42
CA CYS A 210 20.53 12.05 2.27
C CYS A 210 21.57 12.81 3.10
N ASN A 211 21.25 13.08 4.36
CA ASN A 211 22.12 13.72 5.33
C ASN A 211 22.28 12.77 6.53
N ILE A 212 23.30 11.95 6.55
CA ILE A 212 23.60 10.95 7.58
C ILE A 212 24.99 11.25 8.14
N GLU A 213 25.13 11.19 9.47
CA GLU A 213 26.40 11.34 10.15
C GLU A 213 27.30 10.13 9.87
N GLY A 214 28.53 10.35 9.41
CA GLY A 214 29.49 9.28 9.14
C GLY A 214 30.62 9.69 8.23
#